data_798fec8ab0c9d5106cee3026059e71b7
#
_entry.id   798fec8ab0c9d5106cee3026059e71b7
#
_cell.length_a   1.000
_cell.length_b   1.000
_cell.length_c   1.000
_cell.angle_alpha   90.00
_cell.angle_beta   90.00
_cell.angle_gamma   90.00
#
_symmetry.space_group_name_H-M   'P 1'
#
loop_
_entity.id
_entity.type
_entity.pdbx_description
1 polymer ?
#
loop_
_entity_poly.entity_id
_entity_poly.type
_entity_poly.pdbx_seq_one_letter_code
_entity_poly.pdbx_strand_id
1 'polypeptide(L)'
;MKFHYLSKGRTTIGWVSTSEVETIIGATVACKLAKCPLISCPQLDVIVHYVHNALHSMPEITIATAVCHADDKFDAEKGKQVVREKIHRRVNKLTRKLFEKCCREIIIDLKGRVR
;
A
#
# COMPACT_ATOMS: atom_id res chain seq x y z
N MET A 1 -3.18 10.37 3.22
CA MET A 1 -4.11 9.86 2.16
C MET A 1 -5.48 10.49 2.33
N LYS A 2 -6.05 10.88 1.23
CA LYS A 2 -7.42 11.42 1.22
C LYS A 2 -8.42 10.30 1.02
N PHE A 3 -9.22 10.03 2.04
CA PHE A 3 -10.23 8.97 2.01
C PHE A 3 -11.58 9.53 1.57
N HIS A 4 -12.27 8.75 0.74
CA HIS A 4 -13.65 9.01 0.34
C HIS A 4 -14.54 7.92 0.93
N TYR A 5 -15.75 8.28 1.33
CA TYR A 5 -16.67 7.36 2.00
C TYR A 5 -18.06 7.44 1.42
N LEU A 6 -18.74 6.31 1.42
CA LEU A 6 -20.16 6.19 1.10
C LEU A 6 -20.78 5.22 2.10
N SER A 7 -21.84 5.66 2.78
CA SER A 7 -22.58 4.82 3.71
C SER A 7 -23.96 4.53 3.15
N LYS A 8 -24.37 3.27 3.18
CA LYS A 8 -25.71 2.85 2.79
C LYS A 8 -26.16 1.75 3.75
N GLY A 9 -27.26 2.01 4.48
CA GLY A 9 -27.74 1.11 5.53
C GLY A 9 -26.66 0.95 6.61
N ARG A 10 -26.25 -0.28 6.89
CA ARG A 10 -25.22 -0.61 7.87
C ARG A 10 -23.84 -0.82 7.26
N THR A 11 -23.68 -0.50 5.99
CA THR A 11 -22.44 -0.70 5.27
C THR A 11 -21.76 0.65 5.00
N THR A 12 -20.48 0.74 5.30
CA THR A 12 -19.63 1.87 4.94
C THR A 12 -18.60 1.37 3.94
N ILE A 13 -18.50 2.06 2.79
CA ILE A 13 -17.49 1.80 1.78
C ILE A 13 -16.54 2.98 1.78
N GLY A 14 -15.25 2.73 1.78
CA GLY A 14 -14.25 3.78 1.66
C GLY A 14 -13.24 3.44 0.59
N TRP A 15 -12.67 4.47 -0.03
CA TRP A 15 -11.66 4.30 -1.05
C TRP A 15 -10.68 5.47 -1.07
N VAL A 16 -9.53 5.21 -1.66
CA VAL A 16 -8.49 6.20 -1.91
C VAL A 16 -8.07 6.14 -3.37
N SER A 17 -7.49 7.22 -3.87
CA SER A 17 -6.97 7.25 -5.23
C SER A 17 -5.81 6.26 -5.38
N THR A 18 -5.83 5.46 -6.44
CA THR A 18 -4.73 4.54 -6.77
C THR A 18 -3.41 5.28 -6.95
N SER A 19 -3.43 6.43 -7.63
CA SER A 19 -2.22 7.23 -7.85
C SER A 19 -1.63 7.77 -6.55
N GLU A 20 -2.48 8.14 -5.58
CA GLU A 20 -2.03 8.58 -4.26
C GLU A 20 -1.35 7.43 -3.50
N VAL A 21 -1.94 6.24 -3.54
CA VAL A 21 -1.37 5.05 -2.90
C VAL A 21 -0.05 4.66 -3.56
N GLU A 22 0.04 4.71 -4.89
CA GLU A 22 1.30 4.46 -5.62
C GLU A 22 2.39 5.40 -5.17
N THR A 23 2.08 6.69 -5.05
CA THR A 23 3.05 7.72 -4.62
C THR A 23 3.55 7.44 -3.21
N ILE A 24 2.65 7.13 -2.29
CA ILE A 24 3.00 6.86 -0.88
C ILE A 24 3.86 5.61 -0.77
N ILE A 25 3.47 4.51 -1.40
CA ILE A 25 4.21 3.25 -1.36
C ILE A 25 5.59 3.45 -2.01
N GLY A 26 5.62 4.06 -3.18
CA GLY A 26 6.87 4.32 -3.91
C GLY A 26 7.85 5.16 -3.10
N ALA A 27 7.38 6.25 -2.51
CA ALA A 27 8.20 7.11 -1.66
C ALA A 27 8.72 6.38 -0.42
N THR A 28 7.87 5.59 0.22
CA THR A 28 8.25 4.83 1.41
C THR A 28 9.31 3.78 1.11
N VAL A 29 9.13 3.02 0.02
CA VAL A 29 10.09 2.00 -0.42
C VAL A 29 11.42 2.68 -0.80
N ALA A 30 11.37 3.77 -1.56
CA ALA A 30 12.57 4.51 -1.97
C ALA A 30 13.35 5.03 -0.75
N CYS A 31 12.65 5.59 0.25
CA CYS A 31 13.29 6.08 1.47
C CYS A 31 13.96 4.96 2.25
N LYS A 32 13.33 3.80 2.36
CA LYS A 32 13.90 2.63 3.04
C LYS A 32 15.12 2.11 2.30
N LEU A 33 15.08 2.04 0.97
CA LEU A 33 16.21 1.60 0.16
C LEU A 33 17.38 2.59 0.25
N ALA A 34 17.10 3.88 0.29
CA ALA A 34 18.14 4.91 0.42
C ALA A 34 18.92 4.82 1.73
N LYS A 35 18.33 4.23 2.78
CA LYS A 35 19.00 4.01 4.07
C LYS A 35 19.86 2.74 4.09
N CYS A 36 19.76 1.90 3.06
CA CYS A 36 20.54 0.68 2.99
C CYS A 36 21.97 1.01 2.54
N PRO A 37 23.01 0.62 3.31
CA PRO A 37 24.41 0.96 2.98
C PRO A 37 24.91 0.29 1.69
N LEU A 38 24.24 -0.74 1.22
CA LEU A 38 24.60 -1.45 -0.01
C LEU A 38 24.04 -0.79 -1.27
N ILE A 39 23.20 0.23 -1.12
CA ILE A 39 22.51 0.88 -2.23
C ILE A 39 22.88 2.35 -2.23
N SER A 40 23.67 2.78 -3.21
CA SER A 40 24.11 4.17 -3.35
C SER A 40 23.00 5.08 -3.92
N CYS A 41 22.18 4.56 -4.82
CA CYS A 41 21.10 5.32 -5.46
C CYS A 41 19.98 4.37 -5.87
N PRO A 42 18.80 4.40 -5.22
CA PRO A 42 17.70 3.57 -5.62
C PRO A 42 17.17 3.99 -7.00
N GLN A 43 16.90 3.02 -7.86
CA GLN A 43 16.33 3.26 -9.19
C GLN A 43 14.82 3.46 -9.05
N LEU A 44 14.39 4.72 -9.02
CA LEU A 44 12.99 5.09 -8.83
C LEU A 44 12.07 4.49 -9.89
N ASP A 45 12.54 4.42 -11.14
CA ASP A 45 11.75 3.86 -12.25
C ASP A 45 11.38 2.40 -12.01
N VAL A 46 12.30 1.62 -11.48
CA VAL A 46 12.07 0.22 -11.14
C VAL A 46 11.06 0.10 -10.01
N ILE A 47 11.20 0.92 -8.97
CA ILE A 47 10.28 0.94 -7.84
C ILE A 47 8.87 1.30 -8.30
N VAL A 48 8.72 2.35 -9.09
CA VAL A 48 7.43 2.80 -9.63
C VAL A 48 6.78 1.69 -10.46
N HIS A 49 7.56 1.00 -11.28
CA HIS A 49 7.08 -0.12 -12.08
C HIS A 49 6.50 -1.25 -11.22
N TYR A 50 7.22 -1.66 -10.16
CA TYR A 50 6.75 -2.71 -9.25
C TYR A 50 5.49 -2.29 -8.50
N VAL A 51 5.43 -1.05 -8.01
CA VAL A 51 4.26 -0.52 -7.30
C VAL A 51 3.04 -0.51 -8.23
N HIS A 52 3.22 0.00 -9.44
CA HIS A 52 2.15 0.06 -10.44
C HIS A 52 1.59 -1.34 -10.74
N ASN A 53 2.47 -2.29 -11.02
CA ASN A 53 2.05 -3.67 -11.33
C ASN A 53 1.34 -4.34 -10.16
N ALA A 54 1.84 -4.13 -8.93
CA ALA A 54 1.23 -4.70 -7.74
C ALA A 54 -0.18 -4.16 -7.50
N LEU A 55 -0.38 -2.84 -7.65
CA LEU A 55 -1.69 -2.22 -7.47
C LEU A 55 -2.65 -2.60 -8.59
N HIS A 56 -2.15 -2.75 -9.81
CA HIS A 56 -2.97 -3.17 -10.95
C HIS A 56 -3.51 -4.59 -10.78
N SER A 57 -2.73 -5.48 -10.19
CA SER A 57 -3.15 -6.86 -9.92
C SER A 57 -3.93 -7.03 -8.62
N MET A 58 -3.94 -6.02 -7.73
CA MET A 58 -4.62 -6.06 -6.43
C MET A 58 -5.43 -4.78 -6.18
N PRO A 59 -6.50 -4.53 -6.99
CA PRO A 59 -7.29 -3.29 -6.87
C PRO A 59 -8.01 -3.16 -5.54
N GLU A 60 -8.25 -4.24 -4.81
CA GLU A 60 -8.92 -4.23 -3.50
C GLU A 60 -8.13 -3.51 -2.41
N ILE A 61 -6.84 -3.20 -2.64
CA ILE A 61 -6.03 -2.46 -1.67
C ILE A 61 -6.57 -1.05 -1.46
N THR A 62 -7.11 -0.43 -2.53
CA THR A 62 -7.59 0.96 -2.50
C THR A 62 -9.04 1.11 -2.07
N ILE A 63 -9.76 0.01 -1.90
CA ILE A 63 -11.18 -0.01 -1.52
C ILE A 63 -11.38 -0.96 -0.34
N ALA A 64 -12.16 -0.54 0.65
CA ALA A 64 -12.53 -1.40 1.77
C ALA A 64 -13.96 -1.14 2.20
N THR A 65 -14.58 -2.15 2.82
CA THR A 65 -15.93 -2.06 3.34
C THR A 65 -15.95 -2.42 4.82
N ALA A 66 -16.86 -1.82 5.55
CA ALA A 66 -17.17 -2.16 6.92
C ALA A 66 -18.68 -2.34 7.04
N VAL A 67 -19.10 -3.45 7.63
CA VAL A 67 -20.51 -3.75 7.87
C VAL A 67 -20.77 -3.75 9.35
N CYS A 68 -21.74 -2.92 9.80
CA CYS A 68 -22.14 -2.89 11.19
C CYS A 68 -22.93 -4.16 11.50
N HIS A 69 -22.56 -4.84 12.60
CA HIS A 69 -23.28 -6.04 13.05
C HIS A 69 -24.74 -5.69 13.35
N ALA A 70 -25.65 -6.63 13.08
CA ALA A 70 -27.09 -6.41 13.29
C ALA A 70 -27.46 -6.04 14.72
N ASP A 71 -26.70 -6.54 15.70
CA ASP A 71 -26.94 -6.30 17.13
C ASP A 71 -26.30 -5.00 17.63
N ASP A 72 -25.45 -4.36 16.83
CA ASP A 72 -24.78 -3.13 17.19
C ASP A 72 -25.51 -1.92 16.65
N LYS A 73 -25.44 -0.81 17.40
CA LYS A 73 -25.93 0.47 16.91
C LYS A 73 -25.00 0.97 15.78
N PHE A 74 -25.60 1.32 14.64
CA PHE A 74 -24.84 1.86 13.53
C PHE A 74 -24.17 3.18 13.90
N ASP A 75 -22.86 3.25 13.68
CA ASP A 75 -22.05 4.45 13.88
C ASP A 75 -21.20 4.66 12.61
N ALA A 76 -21.53 5.73 11.86
CA ALA A 76 -20.84 6.05 10.60
C ALA A 76 -19.36 6.35 10.82
N GLU A 77 -19.00 7.04 11.91
CA GLU A 77 -17.60 7.37 12.20
C GLU A 77 -16.78 6.13 12.52
N LYS A 78 -17.36 5.18 13.25
CA LYS A 78 -16.72 3.90 13.52
C LYS A 78 -16.51 3.09 12.23
N GLY A 79 -17.50 3.09 11.35
CA GLY A 79 -17.39 2.46 10.03
C GLY A 79 -16.25 3.05 9.20
N LYS A 80 -16.12 4.37 9.17
CA LYS A 80 -15.03 5.07 8.49
C LYS A 80 -13.67 4.71 9.08
N GLN A 81 -13.57 4.64 10.40
CA GLN A 81 -12.34 4.25 11.09
C GLN A 81 -11.91 2.83 10.70
N VAL A 82 -12.84 1.88 10.70
CA VAL A 82 -12.58 0.49 10.31
C VAL A 82 -12.07 0.41 8.88
N VAL A 83 -12.70 1.14 7.97
CA VAL A 83 -12.30 1.20 6.56
C VAL A 83 -10.88 1.75 6.42
N ARG A 84 -10.57 2.88 7.09
CA ARG A 84 -9.22 3.47 7.07
C ARG A 84 -8.16 2.48 7.57
N GLU A 85 -8.44 1.81 8.67
CA GLU A 85 -7.51 0.82 9.25
C GLU A 85 -7.27 -0.36 8.30
N LYS A 86 -8.30 -0.84 7.61
CA LYS A 86 -8.18 -1.91 6.63
C LYS A 86 -7.27 -1.49 5.47
N ILE A 87 -7.49 -0.30 4.91
CA ILE A 87 -6.69 0.22 3.81
C ILE A 87 -5.24 0.43 4.25
N HIS A 88 -5.01 1.09 5.38
CA HIS A 88 -3.67 1.30 5.92
C HIS A 88 -2.91 -0.02 6.13
N ARG A 89 -3.59 -1.01 6.67
CA ARG A 89 -2.99 -2.34 6.91
C ARG A 89 -2.56 -2.99 5.60
N ARG A 90 -3.41 -2.91 4.57
CA ARG A 90 -3.11 -3.46 3.24
C ARG A 90 -1.96 -2.71 2.57
N VAL A 91 -1.96 -1.38 2.66
CA VAL A 91 -0.87 -0.54 2.12
C VAL A 91 0.45 -0.87 2.81
N ASN A 92 0.46 -0.98 4.13
CA ASN A 92 1.67 -1.31 4.89
C ASN A 92 2.20 -2.70 4.54
N LYS A 93 1.31 -3.68 4.39
CA LYS A 93 1.69 -5.04 4.01
C LYS A 93 2.31 -5.08 2.62
N LEU A 94 1.71 -4.38 1.66
CA LEU A 94 2.23 -4.30 0.29
C LEU A 94 3.57 -3.57 0.25
N THR A 95 3.69 -2.46 0.99
CA THR A 95 4.94 -1.70 1.10
C THR A 95 6.09 -2.59 1.55
N ARG A 96 5.86 -3.39 2.60
CA ARG A 96 6.85 -4.32 3.11
C ARG A 96 7.23 -5.39 2.09
N LYS A 97 6.25 -5.98 1.41
CA LYS A 97 6.49 -6.99 0.37
C LYS A 97 7.32 -6.44 -0.78
N LEU A 98 6.99 -5.23 -1.23
CA LEU A 98 7.71 -4.59 -2.33
C LEU A 98 9.13 -4.21 -1.92
N PHE A 99 9.33 -3.73 -0.70
CA PHE A 99 10.66 -3.45 -0.17
C PHE A 99 11.52 -4.72 -0.16
N GLU A 100 10.99 -5.82 0.36
CA GLU A 100 11.69 -7.11 0.39
C GLU A 100 12.03 -7.61 -1.01
N LYS A 101 11.10 -7.46 -1.95
CA LYS A 101 11.32 -7.84 -3.36
C LYS A 101 12.44 -7.02 -3.99
N CYS A 102 12.42 -5.70 -3.80
CA CYS A 102 13.46 -4.82 -4.32
C CYS A 102 14.83 -5.16 -3.73
N CYS A 103 14.90 -5.44 -2.43
CA CYS A 103 16.15 -5.84 -1.78
C CYS A 103 16.70 -7.14 -2.37
N ARG A 104 15.84 -8.14 -2.59
CA ARG A 104 16.27 -9.42 -3.17
C ARG A 104 16.84 -9.23 -4.58
N GLU A 105 16.19 -8.45 -5.41
CA GLU A 105 16.64 -8.21 -6.78
C GLU A 105 17.95 -7.44 -6.83
N ILE A 106 18.13 -6.47 -5.95
CA ILE A 106 19.38 -5.71 -5.85
C ILE A 106 20.53 -6.64 -5.40
N ILE A 107 20.28 -7.51 -4.44
CA ILE A 107 21.28 -8.48 -3.96
C ILE A 107 21.68 -9.43 -5.09
N ILE A 108 20.72 -9.93 -5.87
CA ILE A 108 20.99 -10.80 -7.01
C ILE A 108 21.85 -10.08 -8.04
N ASP A 109 21.53 -8.82 -8.37
CA ASP A 109 22.29 -8.01 -9.30
C ASP A 109 23.73 -7.79 -8.81
N LEU A 110 23.91 -7.44 -7.54
CA LEU A 110 25.22 -7.26 -6.92
C LEU A 110 26.06 -8.55 -6.97
N LYS A 111 25.46 -9.69 -6.66
CA LYS A 111 26.16 -10.98 -6.75
C LYS A 111 26.60 -11.29 -8.19
N GLY A 112 25.78 -10.93 -9.17
CA GLY A 112 26.13 -11.07 -10.57
C GLY A 112 27.32 -10.22 -11.01
N ARG A 113 27.51 -9.05 -10.38
CA ARG A 113 28.62 -8.12 -10.70
C ARG A 113 29.95 -8.50 -10.05
N VAL A 114 29.94 -9.29 -9.01
CA VAL A 114 31.13 -9.68 -8.24
C VAL A 114 31.87 -10.85 -8.89
N ARG A 115 31.34 -11.40 -9.92
CA ARG A 115 32.03 -12.42 -10.73
C ARG A 115 33.03 -11.75 -11.69
#